data_95540a491dc7658822a9987ea7af3956
#
_entry.id   95540a491dc7658822a9987ea7af3956
#
_cell.length_a   1.000
_cell.length_b   1.000
_cell.length_c   1.000
_cell.angle_alpha   90.00
_cell.angle_beta   90.00
_cell.angle_gamma   90.00
#
_symmetry.space_group_name_H-M   'P 1'
#
loop_
_entity.id
_entity.type
_entity.pdbx_description
1 polymer ?
#
loop_
_entity_poly.entity_id
_entity_poly.type
_entity_poly.pdbx_seq_one_letter_code
_entity_poly.pdbx_strand_id
1 'polypeptide(L)'
;PQSLVFDVSLHFGTLMAVFVYFGKDIVDIVEDVLRLRTGSRNFRLGMLLIVASIPAVIVGYSLRGFFEDTLGNMTSLAIEFGITALVLFIASIDFGKLKNTIEKLSFGGAFIIGCAQALAILPAVSRSGTTIASGLLLGLKEKDAVRFSFLMSIPVIFGAGILEIGNNKIPSQLIWATLVSFIVGIITIHLMLKYIMTNRKNLRWFAVYCLLLALAIGIWLLVR
;
A
#
# COMPACT_ATOMS: atom_id res chain seq x y z
N PRO A 1 -17.32 -8.76 -13.83
CA PRO A 1 -17.58 -9.30 -12.48
C PRO A 1 -16.55 -10.33 -12.04
N GLN A 2 -16.09 -11.25 -12.92
CA GLN A 2 -15.10 -12.28 -12.55
C GLN A 2 -13.69 -11.71 -12.27
N SER A 3 -13.29 -10.66 -12.96
CA SER A 3 -11.99 -9.98 -12.72
C SER A 3 -11.90 -9.39 -11.32
N LEU A 4 -12.96 -8.76 -10.83
CA LEU A 4 -12.99 -8.09 -9.54
C LEU A 4 -12.89 -9.09 -8.36
N VAL A 5 -13.63 -10.23 -8.45
CA VAL A 5 -13.52 -11.31 -7.43
C VAL A 5 -12.12 -11.93 -7.42
N PHE A 6 -11.49 -12.04 -8.58
CA PHE A 6 -10.11 -12.51 -8.70
C PHE A 6 -9.14 -11.54 -8.02
N ASP A 7 -9.25 -10.25 -8.31
CA ASP A 7 -8.39 -9.21 -7.72
C ASP A 7 -8.54 -9.16 -6.18
N VAL A 8 -9.77 -9.24 -5.68
CA VAL A 8 -10.04 -9.32 -4.23
C VAL A 8 -9.41 -10.57 -3.62
N SER A 9 -9.46 -11.71 -4.30
CA SER A 9 -8.84 -12.96 -3.82
C SER A 9 -7.33 -12.85 -3.70
N LEU A 10 -6.66 -12.20 -4.65
CA LEU A 10 -5.22 -11.92 -4.59
C LEU A 10 -4.88 -10.96 -3.45
N HIS A 11 -5.67 -9.90 -3.27
CA HIS A 11 -5.49 -8.96 -2.17
C HIS A 11 -5.70 -9.63 -0.81
N PHE A 12 -6.65 -10.56 -0.72
CA PHE A 12 -6.85 -11.33 0.50
C PHE A 12 -5.64 -12.23 0.83
N GLY A 13 -5.05 -12.88 -0.18
CA GLY A 13 -3.82 -13.65 0.00
C GLY A 13 -2.66 -12.80 0.52
N THR A 14 -2.42 -11.63 -0.06
CA THR A 14 -1.38 -10.71 0.42
C THR A 14 -1.71 -10.15 1.80
N LEU A 15 -2.97 -9.90 2.13
CA LEU A 15 -3.40 -9.47 3.45
C LEU A 15 -3.09 -10.55 4.51
N MET A 16 -3.35 -11.83 4.20
CA MET A 16 -2.97 -12.94 5.08
C MET A 16 -1.45 -12.98 5.32
N ALA A 17 -0.63 -12.69 4.31
CA ALA A 17 0.81 -12.57 4.46
C ALA A 17 1.21 -11.46 5.44
N VAL A 18 0.53 -10.31 5.40
CA VAL A 18 0.73 -9.21 6.35
C VAL A 18 0.33 -9.64 7.77
N PHE A 19 -0.80 -10.36 7.93
CA PHE A 19 -1.21 -10.88 9.24
C PHE A 19 -0.20 -11.87 9.83
N VAL A 20 0.38 -12.74 9.01
CA VAL A 20 1.40 -13.69 9.47
C VAL A 20 2.69 -12.96 9.83
N TYR A 21 3.12 -12.00 9.01
CA TYR A 21 4.40 -11.32 9.19
C TYR A 21 4.37 -10.31 10.36
N PHE A 22 3.28 -9.59 10.52
CA PHE A 22 3.09 -8.55 11.56
C PHE A 22 2.09 -8.97 12.63
N GLY A 23 1.79 -10.26 12.78
CA GLY A 23 0.75 -10.77 13.66
C GLY A 23 0.86 -10.28 15.09
N LYS A 24 2.07 -10.27 15.67
CA LYS A 24 2.30 -9.75 17.02
C LYS A 24 1.96 -8.25 17.10
N ASP A 25 2.44 -7.45 16.14
CA ASP A 25 2.15 -6.03 16.10
C ASP A 25 0.64 -5.76 16.04
N ILE A 26 -0.08 -6.54 15.22
CA ILE A 26 -1.52 -6.40 15.02
C ILE A 26 -2.26 -6.73 16.32
N VAL A 27 -1.92 -7.85 16.96
CA VAL A 27 -2.56 -8.27 18.22
C VAL A 27 -2.33 -7.20 19.30
N ASP A 28 -1.09 -6.73 19.47
CA ASP A 28 -0.73 -5.74 20.47
C ASP A 28 -1.45 -4.39 20.23
N ILE A 29 -1.57 -3.97 18.94
CA ILE A 29 -2.32 -2.76 18.56
C ILE A 29 -3.80 -2.91 18.86
N VAL A 30 -4.42 -4.01 18.44
CA VAL A 30 -5.84 -4.27 18.62
C VAL A 30 -6.18 -4.35 20.12
N GLU A 31 -5.37 -5.07 20.90
CA GLU A 31 -5.56 -5.18 22.34
C GLU A 31 -5.52 -3.81 23.02
N ASP A 32 -4.49 -3.00 22.73
CA ASP A 32 -4.32 -1.69 23.35
C ASP A 32 -5.42 -0.69 22.92
N VAL A 33 -5.90 -0.77 21.68
CA VAL A 33 -7.02 0.05 21.19
C VAL A 33 -8.32 -0.35 21.85
N LEU A 34 -8.64 -1.66 21.91
CA LEU A 34 -9.89 -2.15 22.51
C LEU A 34 -9.93 -1.89 24.03
N ARG A 35 -8.77 -1.98 24.71
CA ARG A 35 -8.66 -1.69 26.15
C ARG A 35 -8.46 -0.20 26.46
N LEU A 36 -8.54 0.67 25.43
CA LEU A 36 -8.37 2.13 25.56
C LEU A 36 -7.11 2.53 26.35
N ARG A 37 -5.99 1.83 26.15
CA ARG A 37 -4.71 2.12 26.80
C ARG A 37 -4.04 3.34 26.16
N THR A 38 -4.64 4.53 26.36
CA THR A 38 -4.28 5.79 25.67
C THR A 38 -2.81 6.21 25.83
N GLY A 39 -2.13 5.75 26.88
CA GLY A 39 -0.70 6.01 27.11
C GLY A 39 0.25 5.06 26.38
N SER A 40 -0.25 3.99 25.74
CA SER A 40 0.61 3.00 25.10
C SER A 40 1.07 3.43 23.69
N ARG A 41 2.25 2.92 23.30
CA ARG A 41 2.79 3.14 21.95
C ARG A 41 1.90 2.49 20.88
N ASN A 42 1.32 1.32 21.18
CA ASN A 42 0.50 0.57 20.24
C ASN A 42 -0.86 1.24 20.06
N PHE A 43 -1.46 1.79 21.12
CA PHE A 43 -2.69 2.60 20.99
C PHE A 43 -2.46 3.79 20.07
N ARG A 44 -1.36 4.53 20.28
CA ARG A 44 -1.01 5.66 19.42
C ARG A 44 -0.78 5.23 17.97
N LEU A 45 -0.10 4.10 17.75
CA LEU A 45 0.09 3.55 16.41
C LEU A 45 -1.25 3.17 15.77
N GLY A 46 -2.16 2.54 16.51
CA GLY A 46 -3.52 2.24 16.04
C GLY A 46 -4.27 3.50 15.60
N MET A 47 -4.21 4.58 16.40
CA MET A 47 -4.83 5.86 16.03
C MET A 47 -4.20 6.49 14.78
N LEU A 48 -2.88 6.41 14.61
CA LEU A 48 -2.20 6.88 13.41
C LEU A 48 -2.64 6.09 12.16
N LEU A 49 -2.82 4.77 12.28
CA LEU A 49 -3.30 3.92 11.18
C LEU A 49 -4.75 4.26 10.80
N ILE A 50 -5.61 4.52 11.80
CA ILE A 50 -7.00 4.96 11.55
C ILE A 50 -6.99 6.29 10.81
N VAL A 51 -6.27 7.30 11.30
CA VAL A 51 -6.17 8.62 10.65
C VAL A 51 -5.63 8.51 9.23
N ALA A 52 -4.60 7.68 9.01
CA ALA A 52 -4.04 7.44 7.69
C ALA A 52 -5.00 6.71 6.73
N SER A 53 -5.97 5.97 7.25
CA SER A 53 -6.96 5.27 6.42
C SER A 53 -8.11 6.17 5.95
N ILE A 54 -8.41 7.26 6.66
CA ILE A 54 -9.55 8.15 6.39
C ILE A 54 -9.54 8.67 4.94
N PRO A 55 -8.44 9.26 4.40
CA PRO A 55 -8.45 9.79 3.04
C PRO A 55 -8.78 8.73 1.99
N ALA A 56 -8.20 7.54 2.12
CA ALA A 56 -8.43 6.46 1.16
C ALA A 56 -9.88 5.95 1.20
N VAL A 57 -10.51 5.89 2.38
CA VAL A 57 -11.93 5.51 2.52
C VAL A 57 -12.83 6.56 1.87
N ILE A 58 -12.59 7.85 2.15
CA ILE A 58 -13.39 8.94 1.58
C ILE A 58 -13.27 8.95 0.06
N VAL A 59 -12.06 8.95 -0.47
CA VAL A 59 -11.79 9.02 -1.92
C VAL A 59 -12.29 7.75 -2.62
N GLY A 60 -12.00 6.58 -2.06
CA GLY A 60 -12.43 5.30 -2.64
C GLY A 60 -13.95 5.15 -2.73
N TYR A 61 -14.67 5.63 -1.70
CA TYR A 61 -16.12 5.62 -1.72
C TYR A 61 -16.72 6.69 -2.67
N SER A 62 -16.20 7.92 -2.59
CA SER A 62 -16.76 9.07 -3.34
C SER A 62 -16.45 9.02 -4.84
N LEU A 63 -15.31 8.45 -5.24
CA LEU A 63 -14.83 8.43 -6.63
C LEU A 63 -14.85 7.02 -7.25
N ARG A 64 -15.62 6.10 -6.68
CA ARG A 64 -15.69 4.70 -7.15
C ARG A 64 -15.95 4.60 -8.66
N GLY A 65 -16.95 5.31 -9.18
CA GLY A 65 -17.28 5.32 -10.60
C GLY A 65 -16.13 5.79 -11.50
N PHE A 66 -15.41 6.85 -11.08
CA PHE A 66 -14.24 7.33 -11.79
C PHE A 66 -13.12 6.26 -11.89
N PHE A 67 -12.88 5.53 -10.80
CA PHE A 67 -11.88 4.47 -10.82
C PHE A 67 -12.29 3.29 -11.69
N GLU A 68 -13.58 2.91 -11.67
CA GLU A 68 -14.12 1.85 -12.55
C GLU A 68 -13.97 2.22 -14.03
N ASP A 69 -14.21 3.47 -14.41
CA ASP A 69 -14.04 3.98 -15.80
C ASP A 69 -12.57 4.05 -16.23
N THR A 70 -11.65 4.21 -15.29
CA THR A 70 -10.21 4.28 -15.56
C THR A 70 -9.57 2.90 -15.72
N LEU A 71 -10.24 1.84 -15.21
CA LEU A 71 -9.78 0.46 -15.33
C LEU A 71 -9.70 0.05 -16.81
N GLY A 72 -8.51 -0.42 -17.23
CA GLY A 72 -8.26 -0.87 -18.59
C GLY A 72 -7.88 0.22 -19.59
N ASN A 73 -7.83 1.50 -19.21
CA ASN A 73 -7.34 2.57 -20.05
C ASN A 73 -5.79 2.57 -20.10
N MET A 74 -5.23 2.19 -21.26
CA MET A 74 -3.78 2.09 -21.43
C MET A 74 -3.04 3.43 -21.25
N THR A 75 -3.67 4.55 -21.63
CA THR A 75 -3.10 5.89 -21.43
C THR A 75 -3.01 6.21 -19.94
N SER A 76 -4.05 5.91 -19.18
CA SER A 76 -4.05 6.05 -17.73
C SER A 76 -2.96 5.21 -17.09
N LEU A 77 -2.84 3.93 -17.48
CA LEU A 77 -1.80 3.03 -16.96
C LEU A 77 -0.37 3.59 -17.19
N ALA A 78 -0.08 4.14 -18.36
CA ALA A 78 1.21 4.74 -18.65
C ALA A 78 1.52 5.92 -17.72
N ILE A 79 0.53 6.80 -17.52
CA ILE A 79 0.66 7.97 -16.62
C ILE A 79 0.86 7.51 -15.17
N GLU A 80 0.08 6.56 -14.71
CA GLU A 80 0.10 6.02 -13.34
C GLU A 80 1.43 5.34 -13.00
N PHE A 81 2.00 4.55 -13.94
CA PHE A 81 3.36 4.02 -13.80
C PHE A 81 4.40 5.15 -13.77
N GLY A 82 4.22 6.19 -14.58
CA GLY A 82 5.08 7.38 -14.55
C GLY A 82 5.05 8.12 -13.21
N ILE A 83 3.86 8.30 -12.63
CA ILE A 83 3.68 8.87 -11.28
C ILE A 83 4.39 8.01 -10.24
N THR A 84 4.20 6.69 -10.28
CA THR A 84 4.87 5.75 -9.37
C THR A 84 6.39 5.86 -9.48
N ALA A 85 6.93 5.89 -10.71
CA ALA A 85 8.35 6.03 -10.97
C ALA A 85 8.91 7.32 -10.37
N LEU A 86 8.23 8.45 -10.59
CA LEU A 86 8.63 9.76 -10.07
C LEU A 86 8.64 9.78 -8.54
N VAL A 87 7.59 9.31 -7.91
CA VAL A 87 7.45 9.28 -6.45
C VAL A 87 8.55 8.41 -5.82
N LEU A 88 8.80 7.22 -6.36
CA LEU A 88 9.86 6.33 -5.87
C LEU A 88 11.25 6.92 -6.10
N PHE A 89 11.48 7.57 -7.24
CA PHE A 89 12.76 8.22 -7.53
C PHE A 89 13.03 9.35 -6.53
N ILE A 90 12.07 10.25 -6.30
CA ILE A 90 12.20 11.34 -5.32
C ILE A 90 12.46 10.77 -3.92
N ALA A 91 11.71 9.74 -3.50
CA ALA A 91 11.90 9.11 -2.20
C ALA A 91 13.26 8.42 -2.04
N SER A 92 13.89 8.02 -3.14
CA SER A 92 15.23 7.43 -3.12
C SER A 92 16.35 8.42 -2.78
N ILE A 93 16.07 9.73 -2.90
CA ILE A 93 17.03 10.80 -2.59
C ILE A 93 17.01 11.03 -1.08
N ASP A 94 18.19 10.99 -0.46
CA ASP A 94 18.30 11.32 0.96
C ASP A 94 18.47 12.85 1.11
N PHE A 95 17.43 13.49 1.61
CA PHE A 95 17.42 14.94 1.87
C PHE A 95 18.01 15.30 3.24
N GLY A 96 18.72 14.38 3.90
CA GLY A 96 19.33 14.63 5.21
C GLY A 96 18.34 14.83 6.35
N LYS A 97 17.07 14.47 6.17
CA LYS A 97 16.04 14.56 7.22
C LYS A 97 16.35 13.59 8.35
N LEU A 98 16.03 14.00 9.58
CA LEU A 98 16.13 13.16 10.76
C LEU A 98 15.35 11.85 10.55
N LYS A 99 16.03 10.71 10.76
CA LYS A 99 15.41 9.38 10.66
C LYS A 99 14.60 9.10 11.93
N ASN A 100 13.34 9.46 11.91
CA ASN A 100 12.41 9.29 13.00
C ASN A 100 11.80 7.88 13.01
N THR A 101 11.47 7.41 14.21
CA THR A 101 10.64 6.21 14.38
C THR A 101 9.15 6.54 14.24
N ILE A 102 8.31 5.52 14.08
CA ILE A 102 6.83 5.70 13.95
C ILE A 102 6.24 6.47 15.12
N GLU A 103 6.79 6.29 16.33
CA GLU A 103 6.31 6.98 17.53
C GLU A 103 6.43 8.51 17.44
N LYS A 104 7.32 9.02 16.61
CA LYS A 104 7.48 10.46 16.38
C LYS A 104 6.63 10.99 15.21
N LEU A 105 5.94 10.11 14.47
CA LEU A 105 5.05 10.54 13.41
C LEU A 105 3.87 11.31 13.99
N SER A 106 3.61 12.50 13.45
CA SER A 106 2.45 13.30 13.85
C SER A 106 1.16 12.75 13.20
N PHE A 107 -0.01 13.08 13.76
CA PHE A 107 -1.29 12.76 13.13
C PHE A 107 -1.45 13.44 11.76
N GLY A 108 -0.96 14.67 11.61
CA GLY A 108 -0.90 15.34 10.30
C GLY A 108 0.00 14.60 9.29
N GLY A 109 1.14 14.07 9.75
CA GLY A 109 2.01 13.23 8.93
C GLY A 109 1.32 11.93 8.51
N ALA A 110 0.61 11.27 9.42
CA ALA A 110 -0.18 10.07 9.12
C ALA A 110 -1.29 10.37 8.10
N PHE A 111 -1.97 11.51 8.23
CA PHE A 111 -2.98 11.95 7.26
C PHE A 111 -2.39 12.20 5.87
N ILE A 112 -1.21 12.81 5.77
CA ILE A 112 -0.50 13.01 4.50
C ILE A 112 -0.14 11.67 3.84
N ILE A 113 0.34 10.68 4.62
CA ILE A 113 0.57 9.33 4.10
C ILE A 113 -0.75 8.71 3.61
N GLY A 114 -1.86 8.97 4.32
CA GLY A 114 -3.20 8.57 3.93
C GLY A 114 -3.67 9.21 2.61
N CYS A 115 -3.37 10.47 2.38
CA CYS A 115 -3.64 11.13 1.09
C CYS A 115 -2.84 10.48 -0.06
N ALA A 116 -1.58 10.12 0.19
CA ALA A 116 -0.77 9.37 -0.77
C ALA A 116 -1.35 7.96 -1.04
N GLN A 117 -1.93 7.31 -0.01
CA GLN A 117 -2.66 6.05 -0.20
C GLN A 117 -3.93 6.25 -1.05
N ALA A 118 -4.64 7.35 -0.86
CA ALA A 118 -5.84 7.66 -1.65
C ALA A 118 -5.52 7.84 -3.15
N LEU A 119 -4.40 8.45 -3.49
CA LEU A 119 -3.91 8.52 -4.89
C LEU A 119 -3.61 7.13 -5.46
N ALA A 120 -3.21 6.20 -4.62
CA ALA A 120 -2.88 4.83 -5.03
C ALA A 120 -4.10 3.88 -5.11
N ILE A 121 -5.32 4.41 -5.16
CA ILE A 121 -6.51 3.68 -5.58
C ILE A 121 -6.50 3.48 -7.10
N LEU A 122 -5.80 4.34 -7.84
CA LEU A 122 -5.55 4.17 -9.27
C LEU A 122 -4.78 2.87 -9.55
N PRO A 123 -5.17 2.08 -10.58
CA PRO A 123 -4.73 0.69 -10.75
C PRO A 123 -3.22 0.47 -10.83
N ALA A 124 -2.49 1.32 -11.55
CA ALA A 124 -1.04 1.19 -11.73
C ALA A 124 -0.22 2.07 -10.77
N VAL A 125 -0.86 2.83 -9.88
CA VAL A 125 -0.16 3.53 -8.81
C VAL A 125 0.15 2.55 -7.69
N SER A 126 1.44 2.33 -7.44
CA SER A 126 1.89 1.43 -6.38
C SER A 126 1.51 1.95 -5.01
N ARG A 127 0.50 1.32 -4.35
CA ARG A 127 0.05 1.74 -3.02
C ARG A 127 1.17 1.67 -1.98
N SER A 128 1.87 0.54 -1.89
CA SER A 128 3.01 0.40 -0.97
C SER A 128 4.15 1.35 -1.35
N GLY A 129 4.40 1.53 -2.66
CA GLY A 129 5.41 2.47 -3.15
C GLY A 129 5.16 3.89 -2.70
N THR A 130 3.95 4.42 -2.92
CA THR A 130 3.59 5.81 -2.56
C THR A 130 3.53 6.04 -1.06
N THR A 131 3.00 5.10 -0.28
CA THR A 131 2.92 5.23 1.18
C THR A 131 4.27 5.11 1.87
N ILE A 132 5.14 4.20 1.42
CA ILE A 132 6.54 4.12 1.90
C ILE A 132 7.29 5.39 1.52
N ALA A 133 7.18 5.83 0.26
CA ALA A 133 7.82 7.06 -0.21
C ALA A 133 7.42 8.26 0.63
N SER A 134 6.12 8.44 0.88
CA SER A 134 5.60 9.52 1.72
C SER A 134 6.12 9.45 3.15
N GLY A 135 6.17 8.26 3.75
CA GLY A 135 6.75 8.04 5.07
C GLY A 135 8.24 8.44 5.13
N LEU A 136 9.02 8.05 4.11
CA LEU A 136 10.43 8.43 3.99
C LEU A 136 10.62 9.94 3.82
N LEU A 137 9.79 10.59 3.00
CA LEU A 137 9.83 12.04 2.79
C LEU A 137 9.43 12.83 4.04
N LEU A 138 8.59 12.26 4.89
CA LEU A 138 8.25 12.80 6.21
C LEU A 138 9.31 12.49 7.28
N GLY A 139 10.40 11.81 6.89
CA GLY A 139 11.54 11.56 7.75
C GLY A 139 11.45 10.28 8.58
N LEU A 140 10.56 9.34 8.26
CA LEU A 140 10.58 8.01 8.88
C LEU A 140 11.84 7.23 8.46
N LYS A 141 12.32 6.37 9.37
CA LYS A 141 13.32 5.34 9.03
C LYS A 141 12.75 4.38 8.01
N GLU A 142 13.60 3.80 7.19
CA GLU A 142 13.23 2.90 6.10
C GLU A 142 12.33 1.74 6.58
N LYS A 143 12.73 1.05 7.64
CA LYS A 143 11.94 -0.06 8.22
C LYS A 143 10.61 0.38 8.79
N ASP A 144 10.58 1.56 9.41
CA ASP A 144 9.36 2.13 10.01
C ASP A 144 8.37 2.58 8.93
N ALA A 145 8.84 3.15 7.83
CA ALA A 145 8.01 3.52 6.69
C ALA A 145 7.35 2.28 6.07
N VAL A 146 8.11 1.18 5.90
CA VAL A 146 7.58 -0.09 5.41
C VAL A 146 6.56 -0.69 6.39
N ARG A 147 6.91 -0.78 7.68
CA ARG A 147 6.02 -1.31 8.71
C ARG A 147 4.70 -0.54 8.75
N PHE A 148 4.75 0.80 8.76
CA PHE A 148 3.57 1.65 8.76
C PHE A 148 2.71 1.43 7.52
N SER A 149 3.33 1.38 6.33
CA SER A 149 2.65 1.15 5.05
C SER A 149 1.91 -0.19 5.03
N PHE A 150 2.54 -1.28 5.47
CA PHE A 150 1.88 -2.59 5.51
C PHE A 150 0.76 -2.67 6.55
N LEU A 151 0.98 -2.16 7.76
CA LEU A 151 -0.06 -2.12 8.79
C LEU A 151 -1.26 -1.26 8.36
N MET A 152 -1.01 -0.12 7.69
CA MET A 152 -2.05 0.75 7.16
C MET A 152 -2.88 0.08 6.05
N SER A 153 -2.32 -0.93 5.37
CA SER A 153 -3.05 -1.66 4.35
C SER A 153 -4.22 -2.48 4.90
N ILE A 154 -4.12 -2.92 6.16
CA ILE A 154 -5.08 -3.83 6.78
C ILE A 154 -6.49 -3.25 6.80
N PRO A 155 -6.76 -2.10 7.42
CA PRO A 155 -8.12 -1.55 7.48
C PRO A 155 -8.70 -1.28 6.09
N VAL A 156 -7.87 -0.86 5.12
CA VAL A 156 -8.34 -0.52 3.78
C VAL A 156 -8.68 -1.76 2.95
N ILE A 157 -7.79 -2.77 2.92
CA ILE A 157 -8.04 -4.02 2.18
C ILE A 157 -9.19 -4.80 2.82
N PHE A 158 -9.22 -4.83 4.16
CA PHE A 158 -10.30 -5.51 4.88
C PHE A 158 -11.65 -4.84 4.62
N GLY A 159 -11.70 -3.50 4.66
CA GLY A 159 -12.89 -2.74 4.33
C GLY A 159 -13.37 -2.96 2.90
N ALA A 160 -12.46 -2.89 1.92
CA ALA A 160 -12.76 -3.17 0.52
C ALA A 160 -13.24 -4.61 0.31
N GLY A 161 -12.60 -5.57 0.98
CA GLY A 161 -12.98 -6.99 0.92
C GLY A 161 -14.39 -7.24 1.45
N ILE A 162 -14.80 -6.62 2.56
CA ILE A 162 -16.16 -6.73 3.11
C ILE A 162 -17.20 -6.20 2.12
N LEU A 163 -16.93 -5.05 1.50
CA LEU A 163 -17.84 -4.43 0.54
C LEU A 163 -18.02 -5.28 -0.72
N GLU A 164 -16.96 -5.97 -1.17
CA GLU A 164 -16.97 -6.71 -2.44
C GLU A 164 -17.47 -8.17 -2.27
N ILE A 165 -17.08 -8.84 -1.20
CA ILE A 165 -17.44 -10.25 -0.95
C ILE A 165 -18.92 -10.39 -0.50
N GLY A 166 -19.54 -9.33 0.02
CA GLY A 166 -20.86 -9.36 0.66
C GLY A 166 -21.99 -10.00 -0.17
N ASN A 167 -21.83 -10.12 -1.50
CA ASN A 167 -22.85 -10.69 -2.41
C ASN A 167 -22.35 -11.78 -3.36
N ASN A 168 -21.06 -12.13 -3.34
CA ASN A 168 -20.49 -13.06 -4.31
C ASN A 168 -19.87 -14.30 -3.64
N LYS A 169 -20.23 -15.50 -4.13
CA LYS A 169 -19.53 -16.73 -3.74
C LYS A 169 -18.14 -16.73 -4.35
N ILE A 170 -17.11 -16.93 -3.53
CA ILE A 170 -15.74 -17.09 -4.01
C ILE A 170 -15.64 -18.46 -4.72
N PRO A 171 -15.34 -18.52 -6.02
CA PRO A 171 -15.14 -19.78 -6.73
C PRO A 171 -13.96 -20.56 -6.11
N SER A 172 -14.11 -21.87 -5.98
CA SER A 172 -13.07 -22.73 -5.39
C SER A 172 -11.73 -22.66 -6.13
N GLN A 173 -11.75 -22.38 -7.43
CA GLN A 173 -10.55 -22.19 -8.27
C GLN A 173 -9.67 -21.03 -7.79
N LEU A 174 -10.25 -20.02 -7.13
CA LEU A 174 -9.51 -18.86 -6.64
C LEU A 174 -8.71 -19.14 -5.37
N ILE A 175 -8.94 -20.27 -4.71
CA ILE A 175 -8.17 -20.69 -3.53
C ILE A 175 -6.69 -20.83 -3.89
N TRP A 176 -6.37 -21.41 -5.04
CA TRP A 176 -4.99 -21.55 -5.49
C TRP A 176 -4.32 -20.20 -5.78
N ALA A 177 -5.05 -19.28 -6.42
CA ALA A 177 -4.56 -17.94 -6.66
C ALA A 177 -4.29 -17.18 -5.36
N THR A 178 -5.19 -17.30 -4.38
CA THR A 178 -5.03 -16.74 -3.02
C THR A 178 -3.81 -17.35 -2.30
N LEU A 179 -3.62 -18.67 -2.40
CA LEU A 179 -2.48 -19.35 -1.76
C LEU A 179 -1.14 -18.92 -2.38
N VAL A 180 -1.06 -18.83 -3.70
CA VAL A 180 0.13 -18.34 -4.40
C VAL A 180 0.40 -16.89 -4.01
N SER A 181 -0.63 -16.03 -4.00
CA SER A 181 -0.50 -14.64 -3.58
C SER A 181 -0.03 -14.50 -2.12
N PHE A 182 -0.50 -15.36 -1.23
CA PHE A 182 -0.06 -15.44 0.16
C PHE A 182 1.43 -15.78 0.27
N ILE A 183 1.89 -16.85 -0.39
CA ILE A 183 3.30 -17.30 -0.36
C ILE A 183 4.21 -16.19 -0.95
N VAL A 184 3.85 -15.67 -2.12
CA VAL A 184 4.60 -14.59 -2.77
C VAL A 184 4.61 -13.34 -1.88
N GLY A 185 3.48 -13.04 -1.22
CA GLY A 185 3.37 -11.94 -0.27
C GLY A 185 4.36 -12.05 0.89
N ILE A 186 4.46 -13.21 1.55
CA ILE A 186 5.43 -13.44 2.64
C ILE A 186 6.86 -13.24 2.14
N ILE A 187 7.20 -13.84 1.00
CA ILE A 187 8.55 -13.74 0.42
C ILE A 187 8.87 -12.28 0.11
N THR A 188 7.94 -11.57 -0.52
CA THR A 188 8.12 -10.16 -0.90
C THR A 188 8.30 -9.25 0.32
N ILE A 189 7.48 -9.41 1.36
CA ILE A 189 7.62 -8.64 2.61
C ILE A 189 8.99 -8.89 3.24
N HIS A 190 9.40 -10.16 3.30
CA HIS A 190 10.70 -10.53 3.87
C HIS A 190 11.87 -9.92 3.10
N LEU A 191 11.86 -10.06 1.76
CA LEU A 191 12.89 -9.50 0.89
C LEU A 191 12.94 -7.98 0.98
N MET A 192 11.78 -7.33 1.04
CA MET A 192 11.68 -5.89 1.15
C MET A 192 12.31 -5.38 2.45
N LEU A 193 11.97 -5.97 3.59
CA LEU A 193 12.49 -5.55 4.89
C LEU A 193 13.98 -5.90 5.07
N LYS A 194 14.42 -7.06 4.53
CA LYS A 194 15.79 -7.55 4.74
C LYS A 194 16.80 -6.93 3.79
N TYR A 195 16.44 -6.73 2.53
CA TYR A 195 17.39 -6.34 1.48
C TYR A 195 17.11 -4.98 0.87
N ILE A 196 15.85 -4.67 0.57
CA ILE A 196 15.52 -3.46 -0.18
C ILE A 196 15.60 -2.24 0.72
N MET A 197 15.03 -2.32 1.92
CA MET A 197 14.96 -1.20 2.85
C MET A 197 16.19 -1.09 3.79
N THR A 198 17.27 -1.77 3.48
CA THR A 198 18.58 -1.49 4.09
C THR A 198 19.15 -0.15 3.60
N ASN A 199 18.78 0.25 2.38
CA ASN A 199 19.18 1.54 1.82
C ASN A 199 18.06 2.08 0.92
N ARG A 200 17.54 3.28 1.23
CA ARG A 200 16.51 3.94 0.43
C ARG A 200 16.86 4.12 -1.05
N LYS A 201 18.16 4.18 -1.39
CA LYS A 201 18.62 4.24 -2.78
C LYS A 201 18.15 3.05 -3.62
N ASN A 202 17.86 1.91 -2.99
CA ASN A 202 17.36 0.73 -3.70
C ASN A 202 15.99 0.96 -4.34
N LEU A 203 15.21 1.96 -3.89
CA LEU A 203 13.94 2.36 -4.52
C LEU A 203 14.13 2.83 -5.97
N ARG A 204 15.34 3.27 -6.35
CA ARG A 204 15.64 3.66 -7.74
C ARG A 204 15.41 2.53 -8.73
N TRP A 205 15.70 1.30 -8.36
CA TRP A 205 15.49 0.15 -9.25
C TRP A 205 14.02 -0.07 -9.55
N PHE A 206 13.15 0.12 -8.55
CA PHE A 206 11.70 0.08 -8.75
C PHE A 206 11.21 1.28 -9.55
N ALA A 207 11.77 2.46 -9.33
CA ALA A 207 11.47 3.64 -10.13
C ALA A 207 11.81 3.43 -11.60
N VAL A 208 13.00 2.89 -11.89
CA VAL A 208 13.42 2.55 -13.26
C VAL A 208 12.48 1.51 -13.88
N TYR A 209 12.13 0.46 -13.15
CA TYR A 209 11.20 -0.55 -13.62
C TYR A 209 9.83 0.06 -13.99
N CYS A 210 9.24 0.88 -13.12
CA CYS A 210 7.97 1.56 -13.41
C CYS A 210 8.10 2.53 -14.59
N LEU A 211 9.24 3.25 -14.72
CA LEU A 211 9.48 4.15 -15.84
C LEU A 211 9.56 3.38 -17.17
N LEU A 212 10.24 2.25 -17.20
CA LEU A 212 10.33 1.40 -18.40
C LEU A 212 8.96 0.88 -18.81
N LEU A 213 8.10 0.49 -17.86
CA LEU A 213 6.72 0.10 -18.15
C LEU A 213 5.91 1.28 -18.73
N ALA A 214 6.00 2.46 -18.11
CA ALA A 214 5.34 3.67 -18.61
C ALA A 214 5.74 4.00 -20.05
N LEU A 215 7.05 3.95 -20.34
CA LEU A 215 7.59 4.19 -21.68
C LEU A 215 7.15 3.11 -22.68
N ALA A 216 7.20 1.84 -22.30
CA ALA A 216 6.79 0.73 -23.17
C ALA A 216 5.32 0.86 -23.60
N ILE A 217 4.43 1.17 -22.62
CA ILE A 217 3.01 1.40 -22.91
C ILE A 217 2.83 2.67 -23.75
N GLY A 218 3.56 3.75 -23.43
CA GLY A 218 3.49 5.00 -24.20
C GLY A 218 3.91 4.81 -25.66
N ILE A 219 5.03 4.11 -25.92
CA ILE A 219 5.49 3.78 -27.27
C ILE A 219 4.47 2.91 -28.00
N TRP A 220 3.93 1.91 -27.32
CA TRP A 220 2.89 1.04 -27.92
C TRP A 220 1.65 1.83 -28.37
N LEU A 221 1.24 2.84 -27.56
CA LEU A 221 0.12 3.73 -27.90
C LEU A 221 0.40 4.63 -29.10
N LEU A 222 1.67 5.02 -29.32
CA LEU A 222 2.06 5.88 -30.46
C LEU A 222 2.20 5.12 -31.78
N VAL A 223 2.47 3.81 -31.71
CA VAL A 223 2.67 2.95 -32.90
C VAL A 223 1.37 2.30 -33.36
N ARG A 224 0.31 2.33 -32.55
CA ARG A 224 -0.99 1.78 -32.86
C ARG A 224 -1.95 2.81 -33.46
#